data_479675df8e07fb9d656e7d73925cc1eb
#
_entry.id   479675df8e07fb9d656e7d73925cc1eb
#
_cell.length_a   1.000
_cell.length_b   1.000
_cell.length_c   1.000
_cell.angle_alpha   90.00
_cell.angle_beta   90.00
_cell.angle_gamma   90.00
#
_symmetry.space_group_name_H-M   'P 1'
#
loop_
_entity.id
_entity.type
_entity.pdbx_description
1 polymer ?
#
loop_
_entity_poly.entity_id
_entity_poly.type
_entity_poly.pdbx_seq_one_letter_code
_entity_poly.pdbx_strand_id
1 'polypeptide(L)'
;VAGLSFNMLSQHHFKMLDRQALVEKLESAKHILNNARGEASLSEELPQLRALLGAHQDLAATILASDGSVLFSDPRAVEVPERFRRANEQSMWEWQNGQHMYRGMTEQISVADQAEPLTALLILDVTDHTHFFDTLQRWFWIGLVISALFSATLGWVVARSGLRPLRQVTHVASGMSARSLQERIPLEPVPRELQQLVLSFNAMLARLEDAFVRLSNFSADIAHELRTPVSNLMTH
;
A
#
# COMPACT_ATOMS: atom_id res chain seq x y z
N VAL A 1 6.92 -3.12 1.34
CA VAL A 1 8.21 -2.62 0.81
C VAL A 1 7.96 -1.75 -0.42
N ALA A 2 7.33 -2.23 -1.51
CA ALA A 2 7.14 -1.46 -2.75
C ALA A 2 6.39 -0.13 -2.55
N GLY A 3 5.31 -0.09 -1.78
CA GLY A 3 4.54 1.15 -1.51
C GLY A 3 5.33 2.20 -0.72
N LEU A 4 6.14 1.76 0.25
CA LEU A 4 7.02 2.66 1.01
C LEU A 4 8.14 3.21 0.13
N SER A 5 8.73 2.36 -0.71
CA SER A 5 9.77 2.78 -1.66
C SER A 5 9.23 3.76 -2.70
N PHE A 6 8.02 3.53 -3.22
CA PHE A 6 7.37 4.43 -4.16
C PHE A 6 7.10 5.81 -3.53
N ASN A 7 6.55 5.84 -2.32
CA ASN A 7 6.30 7.10 -1.61
C ASN A 7 7.60 7.88 -1.35
N MET A 8 8.64 7.20 -0.85
CA MET A 8 9.94 7.82 -0.59
C MET A 8 10.58 8.37 -1.87
N LEU A 9 10.50 7.61 -2.97
CA LEU A 9 11.04 8.02 -4.27
C LEU A 9 10.26 9.22 -4.84
N SER A 10 8.92 9.19 -4.77
CA SER A 10 8.09 10.29 -5.23
C SER A 10 8.33 11.56 -4.45
N GLN A 11 8.34 11.50 -3.11
CA GLN A 11 8.63 12.66 -2.28
C GLN A 11 10.02 13.24 -2.57
N HIS A 12 11.02 12.38 -2.76
CA HIS A 12 12.37 12.84 -3.11
C HIS A 12 12.40 13.51 -4.48
N HIS A 13 11.72 12.93 -5.47
CA HIS A 13 11.63 13.48 -6.82
C HIS A 13 10.96 14.87 -6.83
N PHE A 14 9.85 15.04 -6.13
CA PHE A 14 9.16 16.34 -6.05
C PHE A 14 9.98 17.37 -5.28
N LYS A 15 10.68 16.98 -4.21
CA LYS A 15 11.62 17.87 -3.52
C LYS A 15 12.73 18.37 -4.46
N MET A 16 13.21 17.53 -5.35
CA MET A 16 14.20 17.94 -6.36
C MET A 16 13.62 18.91 -7.39
N LEU A 17 12.38 18.64 -7.87
CA LEU A 17 11.71 19.53 -8.83
C LEU A 17 11.43 20.91 -8.22
N ASP A 18 10.91 20.95 -6.98
CA ASP A 18 10.64 22.20 -6.28
C ASP A 18 11.94 23.00 -6.03
N ARG A 19 13.01 22.30 -5.66
CA ARG A 19 14.32 22.93 -5.53
C ARG A 19 14.81 23.52 -6.84
N GLN A 20 14.67 22.78 -7.92
CA GLN A 20 15.09 23.25 -9.26
C GLN A 20 14.26 24.47 -9.68
N ALA A 21 12.94 24.45 -9.46
CA ALA A 21 12.06 25.56 -9.73
C ALA A 21 12.44 26.79 -8.90
N LEU A 22 12.68 26.62 -7.59
CA LEU A 22 13.11 27.72 -6.73
C LEU A 22 14.46 28.31 -7.15
N VAL A 23 15.45 27.50 -7.49
CA VAL A 23 16.76 27.95 -7.95
C VAL A 23 16.62 28.72 -9.26
N GLU A 24 15.89 28.20 -10.24
CA GLU A 24 15.67 28.89 -11.53
C GLU A 24 15.03 30.26 -11.36
N LYS A 25 14.01 30.34 -10.49
CA LYS A 25 13.31 31.61 -10.22
C LYS A 25 14.16 32.58 -9.40
N LEU A 26 14.98 32.06 -8.50
CA LEU A 26 15.92 32.85 -7.72
C LEU A 26 17.00 33.47 -8.62
N GLU A 27 17.58 32.71 -9.55
CA GLU A 27 18.51 33.24 -10.56
C GLU A 27 17.85 34.28 -11.47
N SER A 28 16.59 34.08 -11.85
CA SER A 28 15.83 35.06 -12.61
C SER A 28 15.58 36.34 -11.81
N ALA A 29 15.20 36.23 -10.55
CA ALA A 29 15.02 37.37 -9.65
C ALA A 29 16.36 38.12 -9.42
N LYS A 30 17.45 37.39 -9.25
CA LYS A 30 18.81 37.93 -9.12
C LYS A 30 19.21 38.71 -10.37
N HIS A 31 18.91 38.20 -11.55
CA HIS A 31 19.21 38.91 -12.80
C HIS A 31 18.45 40.24 -12.89
N ILE A 32 17.16 40.27 -12.51
CA ILE A 32 16.35 41.50 -12.46
C ILE A 32 16.95 42.48 -11.45
N LEU A 33 17.27 42.03 -10.24
CA LEU A 33 17.77 42.87 -9.18
C LEU A 33 19.22 43.39 -9.45
N ASN A 34 20.04 42.61 -10.11
CA ASN A 34 21.39 43.05 -10.49
C ASN A 34 21.40 44.14 -11.56
N ASN A 35 20.33 44.28 -12.33
CA ASN A 35 20.16 45.35 -13.32
C ASN A 35 19.73 46.68 -12.66
N ALA A 36 19.22 46.61 -11.43
CA ALA A 36 18.88 47.81 -10.66
C ALA A 36 20.14 48.53 -10.19
N ARG A 37 20.27 49.81 -10.51
CA ARG A 37 21.36 50.70 -10.06
C ARG A 37 20.85 51.64 -9.00
N GLY A 38 20.96 51.24 -7.71
CA GLY A 38 20.51 52.02 -6.56
C GLY A 38 18.98 51.90 -6.26
N GLU A 39 18.56 52.45 -5.11
CA GLU A 39 17.17 52.34 -4.60
C GLU A 39 16.09 52.89 -5.53
N ALA A 40 16.37 53.98 -6.27
CA ALA A 40 15.43 54.56 -7.22
C ALA A 40 15.16 53.63 -8.42
N SER A 41 16.18 52.91 -8.88
CA SER A 41 16.08 51.93 -9.97
C SER A 41 15.43 50.63 -9.51
N LEU A 42 15.52 50.30 -8.23
CA LEU A 42 14.84 49.10 -7.66
C LEU A 42 13.33 49.23 -7.84
N SER A 43 12.76 50.43 -7.62
CA SER A 43 11.31 50.67 -7.80
C SER A 43 10.86 50.51 -9.25
N GLU A 44 11.73 50.75 -10.23
CA GLU A 44 11.47 50.56 -11.66
C GLU A 44 11.46 49.10 -12.07
N GLU A 45 12.25 48.23 -11.39
CA GLU A 45 12.33 46.80 -11.67
C GLU A 45 11.29 45.94 -10.92
N LEU A 46 10.61 46.51 -9.89
CA LEU A 46 9.56 45.80 -9.14
C LEU A 46 8.41 45.29 -10.04
N PRO A 47 7.94 46.00 -11.11
CA PRO A 47 6.94 45.46 -12.01
C PRO A 47 7.39 44.20 -12.76
N GLN A 48 8.65 44.11 -13.16
CA GLN A 48 9.21 42.92 -13.81
C GLN A 48 9.27 41.75 -12.84
N LEU A 49 9.69 42.00 -11.61
CA LEU A 49 9.69 40.99 -10.54
C LEU A 49 8.26 40.49 -10.24
N ARG A 50 7.28 41.39 -10.19
CA ARG A 50 5.85 41.01 -10.06
C ARG A 50 5.35 40.19 -11.24
N ALA A 51 5.77 40.48 -12.46
CA ALA A 51 5.38 39.73 -13.65
C ALA A 51 6.00 38.31 -13.61
N LEU A 52 7.27 38.17 -13.17
CA LEU A 52 7.94 36.90 -12.99
C LEU A 52 7.21 36.02 -11.96
N LEU A 53 6.85 36.60 -10.81
CA LEU A 53 6.15 35.90 -9.73
C LEU A 53 4.69 35.62 -10.11
N GLY A 54 4.03 36.55 -10.81
CA GLY A 54 2.64 36.42 -11.23
C GLY A 54 2.40 35.28 -12.24
N ALA A 55 3.42 34.84 -12.93
CA ALA A 55 3.34 33.71 -13.83
C ALA A 55 3.13 32.35 -13.08
N HIS A 56 3.38 32.32 -11.78
CA HIS A 56 3.22 31.14 -10.94
C HIS A 56 2.36 31.46 -9.73
N GLN A 57 1.19 30.84 -9.63
CA GLN A 57 0.22 31.15 -8.58
C GLN A 57 0.69 30.75 -7.17
N ASP A 58 1.54 29.71 -7.09
CA ASP A 58 2.03 29.11 -5.85
C ASP A 58 3.36 29.70 -5.38
N LEU A 59 3.94 30.62 -6.16
CA LEU A 59 5.24 31.24 -5.87
C LEU A 59 5.04 32.67 -5.35
N ALA A 60 5.68 32.99 -4.24
CA ALA A 60 5.75 34.33 -3.68
C ALA A 60 7.20 34.69 -3.34
N ALA A 61 7.50 35.98 -3.28
CA ALA A 61 8.81 36.45 -2.84
C ALA A 61 8.70 37.61 -1.86
N THR A 62 9.70 37.70 -0.99
CA THR A 62 9.94 38.84 -0.12
C THR A 62 11.41 39.23 -0.26
N ILE A 63 11.67 40.54 -0.46
CA ILE A 63 13.01 41.09 -0.49
C ILE A 63 13.20 41.95 0.74
N LEU A 64 14.27 41.67 1.46
CA LEU A 64 14.65 42.39 2.66
C LEU A 64 15.93 43.19 2.39
N ALA A 65 16.00 44.37 2.96
CA ALA A 65 17.24 45.11 3.06
C ALA A 65 18.18 44.46 4.10
N SER A 66 19.42 44.90 4.16
CA SER A 66 20.40 44.42 5.12
C SER A 66 20.03 44.64 6.59
N ASP A 67 19.27 45.67 6.87
CA ASP A 67 18.72 45.96 8.21
C ASP A 67 17.50 45.11 8.58
N GLY A 68 17.02 44.25 7.63
CA GLY A 68 15.85 43.41 7.81
C GLY A 68 14.51 44.10 7.45
N SER A 69 14.54 45.35 6.99
CA SER A 69 13.36 46.04 6.51
C SER A 69 12.84 45.42 5.20
N VAL A 70 11.52 45.39 5.02
CA VAL A 70 10.90 44.81 3.83
C VAL A 70 10.90 45.83 2.70
N LEU A 71 11.68 45.62 1.65
CA LEU A 71 11.70 46.42 0.45
C LEU A 71 10.58 46.04 -0.53
N PHE A 72 10.32 44.75 -0.62
CA PHE A 72 9.27 44.19 -1.46
C PHE A 72 8.68 42.96 -0.79
N SER A 73 7.35 42.83 -0.84
CA SER A 73 6.64 41.61 -0.47
C SER A 73 5.51 41.38 -1.46
N ASP A 74 5.45 40.18 -2.01
CA ASP A 74 4.28 39.75 -2.80
C ASP A 74 3.07 39.64 -1.86
N PRO A 75 1.87 40.10 -2.27
CA PRO A 75 0.65 39.99 -1.44
C PRO A 75 0.32 38.56 -0.97
N ARG A 76 0.83 37.55 -1.69
CA ARG A 76 0.69 36.12 -1.37
C ARG A 76 1.80 35.61 -0.44
N ALA A 77 2.82 36.43 -0.18
CA ALA A 77 3.92 36.02 0.69
C ALA A 77 3.44 35.79 2.12
N VAL A 78 3.79 34.67 2.68
CA VAL A 78 3.48 34.29 4.05
C VAL A 78 4.64 34.67 4.94
N GLU A 79 4.35 34.98 6.19
CA GLU A 79 5.38 35.31 7.16
C GLU A 79 6.36 34.14 7.36
N VAL A 80 7.63 34.40 7.01
CA VAL A 80 8.71 33.43 7.10
C VAL A 80 9.25 33.42 8.52
N PRO A 81 9.37 32.25 9.17
CA PRO A 81 9.96 32.15 10.50
C PRO A 81 11.39 32.76 10.53
N GLU A 82 11.72 33.47 11.61
CA GLU A 82 12.99 34.20 11.73
C GLU A 82 14.23 33.35 11.51
N ARG A 83 14.17 32.07 11.92
CA ARG A 83 15.26 31.10 11.71
C ARG A 83 15.66 30.96 10.23
N PHE A 84 14.74 31.19 9.29
CA PHE A 84 14.97 31.09 7.86
C PHE A 84 15.30 32.44 7.21
N ARG A 85 14.94 33.56 7.82
CA ARG A 85 15.29 34.90 7.34
C ARG A 85 16.79 35.19 7.37
N ARG A 86 17.50 34.55 8.31
CA ARG A 86 18.96 34.70 8.52
C ARG A 86 19.79 33.56 7.93
N ALA A 87 19.16 32.63 7.22
CA ALA A 87 19.87 31.52 6.60
C ALA A 87 20.78 32.06 5.49
N ASN A 88 22.06 31.87 5.65
CA ASN A 88 23.10 32.40 4.73
C ASN A 88 23.46 31.39 3.62
N GLU A 89 22.69 30.32 3.48
CA GLU A 89 22.96 29.23 2.55
C GLU A 89 21.81 29.03 1.59
N GLN A 90 22.10 28.68 0.33
CA GLN A 90 21.14 28.21 -0.68
C GLN A 90 20.50 26.87 -0.28
N SER A 91 20.14 26.73 0.98
CA SER A 91 19.46 25.57 1.49
C SER A 91 17.95 25.76 1.38
N MET A 92 17.28 24.76 0.80
CA MET A 92 15.82 24.73 0.80
C MET A 92 15.33 24.36 2.20
N TRP A 93 14.43 25.15 2.73
CA TRP A 93 13.80 24.92 4.02
C TRP A 93 12.30 24.68 3.84
N GLU A 94 11.74 23.97 4.79
CA GLU A 94 10.34 23.54 4.81
C GLU A 94 9.70 23.99 6.13
N TRP A 95 8.48 24.55 6.08
CA TRP A 95 7.71 24.80 7.27
C TRP A 95 6.21 24.71 6.99
N GLN A 96 5.45 24.51 8.05
CA GLN A 96 4.00 24.47 8.02
C GLN A 96 3.43 25.72 8.68
N ASN A 97 2.46 26.35 8.04
CA ASN A 97 1.68 27.44 8.61
C ASN A 97 0.19 27.11 8.48
N GLY A 98 -0.45 26.75 9.60
CA GLY A 98 -1.82 26.23 9.60
C GLY A 98 -1.95 24.93 8.85
N GLN A 99 -2.78 24.92 7.81
CA GLN A 99 -2.98 23.75 6.94
C GLN A 99 -2.08 23.75 5.69
N HIS A 100 -1.30 24.83 5.47
CA HIS A 100 -0.44 24.98 4.31
C HIS A 100 0.98 24.55 4.58
N MET A 101 1.58 23.87 3.63
CA MET A 101 2.98 23.47 3.62
C MET A 101 3.76 24.33 2.64
N TYR A 102 4.81 24.94 3.10
CA TYR A 102 5.63 25.84 2.33
C TYR A 102 7.06 25.31 2.20
N ARG A 103 7.64 25.53 1.04
CA ARG A 103 9.08 25.38 0.80
C ARG A 103 9.64 26.73 0.40
N GLY A 104 10.80 27.02 0.90
CA GLY A 104 11.44 28.28 0.55
C GLY A 104 12.94 28.16 0.43
N MET A 105 13.51 29.20 -0.17
CA MET A 105 14.95 29.36 -0.32
C MET A 105 15.31 30.82 -0.08
N THR A 106 16.44 31.03 0.56
CA THR A 106 17.00 32.34 0.87
C THR A 106 18.31 32.52 0.13
N GLU A 107 18.51 33.67 -0.51
CA GLU A 107 19.78 34.02 -1.13
C GLU A 107 20.11 35.48 -0.91
N GLN A 108 21.38 35.77 -0.69
CA GLN A 108 21.90 37.13 -0.63
C GLN A 108 22.28 37.60 -2.03
N ILE A 109 21.74 38.73 -2.44
CA ILE A 109 21.97 39.34 -3.74
C ILE A 109 22.74 40.64 -3.55
N SER A 110 23.92 40.69 -4.13
CA SER A 110 24.72 41.92 -4.17
C SER A 110 24.24 42.78 -5.33
N VAL A 111 23.73 43.97 -5.03
CA VAL A 111 23.29 44.93 -6.07
C VAL A 111 24.39 45.92 -6.31
N ALA A 112 24.62 46.28 -7.60
CA ALA A 112 25.59 47.29 -7.96
C ALA A 112 25.27 48.62 -7.29
N ASP A 113 26.29 49.30 -6.75
CA ASP A 113 26.18 50.55 -5.98
C ASP A 113 25.55 50.48 -4.57
N GLN A 114 25.26 49.29 -4.04
CA GLN A 114 24.88 49.11 -2.63
C GLN A 114 26.00 48.41 -1.86
N ALA A 115 26.36 48.99 -0.69
CA ALA A 115 27.46 48.45 0.16
C ALA A 115 27.09 47.12 0.82
N GLU A 116 25.79 46.86 0.98
CA GLU A 116 25.28 45.71 1.69
C GLU A 116 24.32 44.87 0.82
N PRO A 117 24.37 43.52 0.92
CA PRO A 117 23.56 42.64 0.08
C PRO A 117 22.08 42.68 0.50
N LEU A 118 21.18 42.55 -0.44
CA LEU A 118 19.77 42.30 -0.24
C LEU A 118 19.52 40.82 0.03
N THR A 119 18.52 40.50 0.84
CA THR A 119 18.11 39.13 1.06
C THR A 119 16.81 38.83 0.31
N ALA A 120 16.87 37.96 -0.66
CA ALA A 120 15.71 37.47 -1.38
C ALA A 120 15.22 36.15 -0.75
N LEU A 121 13.93 36.13 -0.42
CA LEU A 121 13.23 34.99 0.12
C LEU A 121 12.19 34.54 -0.90
N LEU A 122 12.37 33.39 -1.52
CA LEU A 122 11.36 32.77 -2.37
C LEU A 122 10.62 31.70 -1.59
N ILE A 123 9.30 31.68 -1.75
CA ILE A 123 8.37 30.83 -1.01
C ILE A 123 7.46 30.15 -2.03
N LEU A 124 7.40 28.83 -1.96
CA LEU A 124 6.54 27.99 -2.79
C LEU A 124 5.51 27.29 -1.90
N ASP A 125 4.23 27.48 -2.19
CA ASP A 125 3.15 26.71 -1.57
C ASP A 125 3.08 25.33 -2.23
N VAL A 126 3.32 24.28 -1.44
CA VAL A 126 3.32 22.88 -1.90
C VAL A 126 2.17 22.07 -1.30
N THR A 127 1.17 22.77 -0.75
CA THR A 127 0.05 22.14 -0.03
C THR A 127 -0.71 21.16 -0.92
N ASP A 128 -1.07 21.57 -2.13
CA ASP A 128 -1.86 20.74 -3.06
C ASP A 128 -1.13 19.47 -3.45
N HIS A 129 0.19 19.55 -3.66
CA HIS A 129 1.01 18.39 -3.98
C HIS A 129 1.08 17.40 -2.81
N THR A 130 1.22 17.89 -1.58
CA THR A 130 1.31 17.02 -0.38
C THR A 130 -0.01 16.32 -0.10
N HIS A 131 -1.14 17.03 -0.18
CA HIS A 131 -2.48 16.44 0.00
C HIS A 131 -2.84 15.41 -1.06
N PHE A 132 -2.43 15.63 -2.29
CA PHE A 132 -2.63 14.66 -3.37
C PHE A 132 -1.91 13.34 -3.08
N PHE A 133 -0.65 13.39 -2.63
CA PHE A 133 0.12 12.19 -2.28
C PHE A 133 -0.45 11.44 -1.08
N ASP A 134 -0.88 12.15 -0.05
CA ASP A 134 -1.51 11.55 1.13
C ASP A 134 -2.82 10.83 0.76
N THR A 135 -3.57 11.41 -0.16
CA THR A 135 -4.81 10.83 -0.67
C THR A 135 -4.53 9.58 -1.51
N LEU A 136 -3.58 9.66 -2.44
CA LEU A 136 -3.13 8.50 -3.23
C LEU A 136 -2.63 7.36 -2.34
N GLN A 137 -1.82 7.68 -1.34
CA GLN A 137 -1.30 6.69 -0.40
C GLN A 137 -2.42 6.00 0.39
N ARG A 138 -3.43 6.75 0.85
CA ARG A 138 -4.61 6.18 1.51
C ARG A 138 -5.36 5.20 0.60
N TRP A 139 -5.66 5.60 -0.63
CA TRP A 139 -6.34 4.73 -1.60
C TRP A 139 -5.52 3.50 -1.94
N PHE A 140 -4.20 3.63 -2.05
CA PHE A 140 -3.29 2.51 -2.27
C PHE A 140 -3.37 1.48 -1.13
N TRP A 141 -3.32 1.93 0.14
CA TRP A 141 -3.43 1.03 1.29
C TRP A 141 -4.79 0.36 1.39
N ILE A 142 -5.87 1.10 1.12
CA ILE A 142 -7.23 0.55 1.09
C ILE A 142 -7.33 -0.54 0.01
N GLY A 143 -6.85 -0.28 -1.20
CA GLY A 143 -6.84 -1.25 -2.29
C GLY A 143 -6.04 -2.52 -1.96
N LEU A 144 -4.88 -2.35 -1.31
CA LEU A 144 -4.04 -3.47 -0.88
C LEU A 144 -4.74 -4.34 0.18
N VAL A 145 -5.38 -3.74 1.17
CA VAL A 145 -6.15 -4.46 2.20
C VAL A 145 -7.33 -5.21 1.58
N ILE A 146 -8.09 -4.57 0.69
CA ILE A 146 -9.21 -5.22 -0.01
C ILE A 146 -8.71 -6.40 -0.84
N SER A 147 -7.63 -6.24 -1.58
CA SER A 147 -7.02 -7.31 -2.39
C SER A 147 -6.54 -8.49 -1.53
N ALA A 148 -5.92 -8.20 -0.39
CA ALA A 148 -5.46 -9.23 0.55
C ALA A 148 -6.65 -10.00 1.16
N LEU A 149 -7.71 -9.31 1.56
CA LEU A 149 -8.93 -9.94 2.10
C LEU A 149 -9.61 -10.79 1.04
N PHE A 150 -9.71 -10.29 -0.20
CA PHE A 150 -10.28 -11.04 -1.31
C PHE A 150 -9.49 -12.32 -1.59
N SER A 151 -8.16 -12.22 -1.67
CA SER A 151 -7.28 -13.38 -1.87
C SER A 151 -7.38 -14.39 -0.73
N ALA A 152 -7.42 -13.92 0.52
CA ALA A 152 -7.57 -14.78 1.69
C ALA A 152 -8.92 -15.51 1.71
N THR A 153 -10.01 -14.80 1.40
CA THR A 153 -11.35 -15.42 1.34
C THR A 153 -11.45 -16.44 0.20
N LEU A 154 -10.93 -16.10 -0.99
CA LEU A 154 -10.91 -17.02 -2.12
C LEU A 154 -10.08 -18.27 -1.79
N GLY A 155 -8.88 -18.10 -1.25
CA GLY A 155 -8.03 -19.21 -0.80
C GLY A 155 -8.70 -20.08 0.27
N TRP A 156 -9.37 -19.47 1.23
CA TRP A 156 -10.12 -20.19 2.26
C TRP A 156 -11.29 -21.00 1.68
N VAL A 157 -12.08 -20.41 0.76
CA VAL A 157 -13.18 -21.11 0.07
C VAL A 157 -12.66 -22.30 -0.72
N VAL A 158 -11.62 -22.11 -1.53
CA VAL A 158 -11.01 -23.17 -2.33
C VAL A 158 -10.44 -24.30 -1.46
N ALA A 159 -9.69 -23.95 -0.41
CA ALA A 159 -9.13 -24.93 0.51
C ALA A 159 -10.22 -25.71 1.25
N ARG A 160 -11.25 -25.01 1.77
CA ARG A 160 -12.37 -25.65 2.47
C ARG A 160 -13.17 -26.58 1.58
N SER A 161 -13.46 -26.18 0.33
CA SER A 161 -14.21 -26.97 -0.63
C SER A 161 -13.38 -28.16 -1.12
N GLY A 162 -12.11 -27.95 -1.44
CA GLY A 162 -11.22 -28.99 -1.94
C GLY A 162 -10.88 -30.08 -0.89
N LEU A 163 -10.81 -29.73 0.40
CA LEU A 163 -10.47 -30.67 1.48
C LEU A 163 -11.70 -31.39 2.07
N ARG A 164 -12.91 -30.99 1.71
CA ARG A 164 -14.13 -31.63 2.24
C ARG A 164 -14.23 -33.13 1.94
N PRO A 165 -13.94 -33.60 0.71
CA PRO A 165 -13.96 -35.05 0.41
C PRO A 165 -12.94 -35.84 1.22
N LEU A 166 -11.75 -35.28 1.48
CA LEU A 166 -10.73 -35.95 2.27
C LEU A 166 -11.17 -36.18 3.72
N ARG A 167 -11.92 -35.23 4.30
CA ARG A 167 -12.51 -35.39 5.63
C ARG A 167 -13.60 -36.48 5.67
N GLN A 168 -14.37 -36.64 4.59
CA GLN A 168 -15.34 -37.71 4.47
C GLN A 168 -14.66 -39.09 4.40
N VAL A 169 -13.58 -39.21 3.63
CA VAL A 169 -12.76 -40.45 3.58
C VAL A 169 -12.24 -40.82 4.97
N THR A 170 -11.67 -39.86 5.71
CA THR A 170 -11.18 -40.11 7.08
C THR A 170 -12.30 -40.47 8.05
N HIS A 171 -13.46 -39.84 7.95
CA HIS A 171 -14.60 -40.14 8.82
C HIS A 171 -15.13 -41.57 8.59
N VAL A 172 -15.29 -41.99 7.34
CA VAL A 172 -15.71 -43.37 7.00
C VAL A 172 -14.66 -44.38 7.45
N ALA A 173 -13.36 -44.06 7.25
CA ALA A 173 -12.26 -44.96 7.65
C ALA A 173 -12.11 -45.10 9.18
N SER A 174 -12.39 -44.05 9.94
CA SER A 174 -12.27 -44.08 11.42
C SER A 174 -13.45 -44.72 12.14
N GLY A 175 -14.64 -44.75 11.50
CA GLY A 175 -15.88 -45.34 12.02
C GLY A 175 -16.15 -46.77 11.52
N MET A 176 -15.13 -47.54 11.14
CA MET A 176 -15.33 -48.88 10.55
C MET A 176 -16.21 -49.78 11.41
N SER A 177 -17.46 -49.91 11.05
CA SER A 177 -18.40 -50.90 11.52
C SER A 177 -19.03 -51.64 10.36
N ALA A 178 -19.68 -52.75 10.54
CA ALA A 178 -20.37 -53.48 9.48
C ALA A 178 -21.36 -52.62 8.67
N ARG A 179 -21.94 -51.57 9.32
CA ARG A 179 -22.87 -50.61 8.67
C ARG A 179 -22.13 -49.55 7.81
N SER A 180 -20.92 -49.14 8.18
CA SER A 180 -20.16 -48.14 7.43
C SER A 180 -19.57 -48.67 6.14
N LEU A 181 -19.46 -50.00 5.97
CA LEU A 181 -19.04 -50.64 4.72
C LEU A 181 -20.05 -50.45 3.59
N GLN A 182 -21.32 -50.13 3.89
CA GLN A 182 -22.33 -49.86 2.88
C GLN A 182 -22.37 -48.40 2.44
N GLU A 183 -21.75 -47.50 3.18
CA GLU A 183 -21.69 -46.10 2.81
C GLU A 183 -20.74 -45.89 1.63
N ARG A 184 -21.12 -45.04 0.69
CA ARG A 184 -20.26 -44.64 -0.45
C ARG A 184 -20.10 -43.15 -0.46
N ILE A 185 -18.89 -42.70 -0.78
CA ILE A 185 -18.60 -41.28 -0.94
C ILE A 185 -19.16 -40.82 -2.29
N PRO A 186 -20.05 -39.82 -2.33
CA PRO A 186 -20.58 -39.31 -3.59
C PRO A 186 -19.47 -38.63 -4.41
N LEU A 187 -19.53 -38.78 -5.73
CA LEU A 187 -18.57 -38.14 -6.65
C LEU A 187 -18.85 -36.65 -6.88
N GLU A 188 -20.05 -36.20 -6.61
CA GLU A 188 -20.41 -34.77 -6.63
C GLU A 188 -20.55 -34.23 -5.20
N PRO A 189 -19.94 -33.11 -4.84
CA PRO A 189 -19.12 -32.17 -5.64
C PRO A 189 -17.60 -32.36 -5.45
N VAL A 190 -17.03 -33.44 -5.94
CA VAL A 190 -15.60 -33.77 -5.78
C VAL A 190 -14.79 -33.15 -6.91
N PRO A 191 -13.69 -32.38 -6.64
CA PRO A 191 -12.75 -31.94 -7.65
C PRO A 191 -12.20 -33.12 -8.48
N ARG A 192 -11.95 -32.88 -9.77
CA ARG A 192 -11.50 -33.93 -10.72
C ARG A 192 -10.23 -34.64 -10.24
N GLU A 193 -9.34 -33.91 -9.59
CA GLU A 193 -8.07 -34.41 -9.06
C GLU A 193 -8.25 -35.43 -7.94
N LEU A 194 -9.37 -35.39 -7.23
CA LEU A 194 -9.71 -36.30 -6.14
C LEU A 194 -10.71 -37.40 -6.51
N GLN A 195 -11.31 -37.33 -7.69
CA GLN A 195 -12.31 -38.32 -8.14
C GLN A 195 -11.72 -39.73 -8.19
N GLN A 196 -10.49 -39.87 -8.72
CA GLN A 196 -9.79 -41.15 -8.79
C GLN A 196 -9.55 -41.76 -7.39
N LEU A 197 -9.24 -40.94 -6.40
CA LEU A 197 -9.09 -41.36 -5.01
C LEU A 197 -10.42 -41.89 -4.46
N VAL A 198 -11.52 -41.16 -4.67
CA VAL A 198 -12.86 -41.55 -4.19
C VAL A 198 -13.30 -42.85 -4.87
N LEU A 199 -13.08 -43.02 -6.16
CA LEU A 199 -13.39 -44.26 -6.88
C LEU A 199 -12.63 -45.45 -6.33
N SER A 200 -11.30 -45.31 -6.12
CA SER A 200 -10.47 -46.35 -5.55
C SER A 200 -10.90 -46.73 -4.13
N PHE A 201 -11.26 -45.73 -3.32
CA PHE A 201 -11.75 -45.96 -1.97
C PHE A 201 -13.11 -46.68 -1.94
N ASN A 202 -14.06 -46.28 -2.78
CA ASN A 202 -15.35 -46.93 -2.91
C ASN A 202 -15.22 -48.38 -3.39
N ALA A 203 -14.26 -48.66 -4.30
CA ALA A 203 -13.95 -50.01 -4.77
C ALA A 203 -13.34 -50.89 -3.63
N MET A 204 -12.52 -50.30 -2.78
CA MET A 204 -12.01 -50.97 -1.58
C MET A 204 -13.12 -51.33 -0.60
N LEU A 205 -14.04 -50.41 -0.32
CA LEU A 205 -15.21 -50.63 0.53
C LEU A 205 -16.09 -51.78 0.01
N ALA A 206 -16.34 -51.83 -1.30
CA ALA A 206 -17.12 -52.90 -1.94
C ALA A 206 -16.45 -54.27 -1.70
N ARG A 207 -15.12 -54.37 -1.88
CA ARG A 207 -14.40 -55.64 -1.64
C ARG A 207 -14.44 -56.07 -0.17
N LEU A 208 -14.35 -55.12 0.77
CA LEU A 208 -14.46 -55.42 2.19
C LEU A 208 -15.87 -55.86 2.58
N GLU A 209 -16.91 -55.25 2.02
CA GLU A 209 -18.30 -55.62 2.21
C GLU A 209 -18.54 -57.04 1.74
N ASP A 210 -18.11 -57.42 0.48
CA ASP A 210 -18.20 -58.76 -0.05
C ASP A 210 -17.46 -59.80 0.80
N ALA A 211 -16.27 -59.48 1.33
CA ALA A 211 -15.52 -60.36 2.19
C ALA A 211 -16.22 -60.60 3.53
N PHE A 212 -16.82 -59.52 4.10
CA PHE A 212 -17.53 -59.57 5.35
C PHE A 212 -18.83 -60.41 5.25
N VAL A 213 -19.57 -60.24 4.14
CA VAL A 213 -20.77 -61.02 3.83
C VAL A 213 -20.44 -62.51 3.72
N ARG A 214 -19.35 -62.86 2.98
CA ARG A 214 -18.90 -64.24 2.87
C ARG A 214 -18.48 -64.85 4.20
N LEU A 215 -17.78 -64.07 5.05
CA LEU A 215 -17.36 -64.54 6.40
C LEU A 215 -18.59 -64.72 7.30
N SER A 216 -19.58 -63.80 7.23
CA SER A 216 -20.83 -63.93 7.97
C SER A 216 -21.62 -65.16 7.60
N ASN A 217 -21.79 -65.43 6.29
CA ASN A 217 -22.48 -66.61 5.80
C ASN A 217 -21.79 -67.89 6.21
N PHE A 218 -20.43 -67.94 6.06
CA PHE A 218 -19.63 -69.06 6.48
C PHE A 218 -19.78 -69.35 7.98
N SER A 219 -19.76 -68.30 8.80
CA SER A 219 -19.94 -68.43 10.26
C SER A 219 -21.35 -68.94 10.61
N ALA A 220 -22.39 -68.51 9.87
CA ALA A 220 -23.75 -68.98 10.06
C ALA A 220 -23.91 -70.46 9.64
N ASP A 221 -23.30 -70.86 8.54
CA ASP A 221 -23.29 -72.26 8.05
C ASP A 221 -22.61 -73.19 9.08
N ILE A 222 -21.43 -72.80 9.60
CA ILE A 222 -20.74 -73.59 10.65
C ILE A 222 -21.59 -73.68 11.90
N ALA A 223 -22.24 -72.58 12.33
CA ALA A 223 -23.11 -72.60 13.51
C ALA A 223 -24.30 -73.57 13.32
N HIS A 224 -24.84 -73.62 12.11
CA HIS A 224 -25.91 -74.57 11.75
C HIS A 224 -25.43 -76.01 11.71
N GLU A 225 -24.27 -76.31 11.09
CA GLU A 225 -23.68 -77.66 11.04
C GLU A 225 -23.28 -78.20 12.41
N LEU A 226 -22.78 -77.31 13.33
CA LEU A 226 -22.41 -77.71 14.70
C LEU A 226 -23.64 -77.90 15.59
N ARG A 227 -24.75 -77.24 15.35
CA ARG A 227 -25.99 -77.33 16.15
C ARG A 227 -26.56 -78.76 16.09
N THR A 228 -26.52 -79.42 14.92
CA THR A 228 -27.11 -80.74 14.69
C THR A 228 -26.37 -81.85 15.50
N PRO A 229 -25.03 -81.97 15.46
CA PRO A 229 -24.34 -82.98 16.29
C PRO A 229 -24.43 -82.69 17.79
N VAL A 230 -24.35 -81.40 18.22
CA VAL A 230 -24.47 -81.02 19.62
C VAL A 230 -25.85 -81.34 20.16
N SER A 231 -26.91 -81.10 19.39
CA SER A 231 -28.27 -81.49 19.77
C SER A 231 -28.46 -83.00 19.90
N ASN A 232 -27.83 -83.77 19.04
CA ASN A 232 -27.86 -85.23 19.09
C ASN A 232 -27.05 -85.83 20.33
N LEU A 233 -25.99 -85.11 20.76
CA LEU A 233 -25.25 -85.47 21.95
C LEU A 233 -25.97 -85.19 23.27
N MET A 234 -26.89 -84.23 23.29
CA MET A 234 -27.69 -83.89 24.49
C MET A 234 -28.94 -84.75 24.65
N THR A 235 -29.29 -85.55 23.64
CA THR A 235 -30.50 -86.37 23.63
C THR A 235 -30.23 -87.86 23.95
N HIS A 236 -28.96 -88.25 24.25
CA HIS A 236 -28.51 -89.54 24.75
C HIS A 236 -28.03 -89.37 26.21
#